data_0c2e972b17fca70e8731589b654de17e
#
_entry.id   0c2e972b17fca70e8731589b654de17e
#
_cell.length_a   1.000
_cell.length_b   1.000
_cell.length_c   1.000
_cell.angle_alpha   90.00
_cell.angle_beta   90.00
_cell.angle_gamma   90.00
#
_symmetry.space_group_name_H-M   'P 1'
#
loop_
_entity.id
_entity.type
_entity.pdbx_description
1 polymer ?
#
loop_
_entity_poly.entity_id
_entity_poly.type
_entity_poly.pdbx_seq_one_letter_code
_entity_poly.pdbx_strand_id
1 'polypeptide(L)'
;ATLLGHGELLSSSLGFQILEAAGLEPVWHDVRSILRASADSSGETLAVRCDDVADAELAAEMSRQGSVHITQGFIASGADGQTCLLGRGGSDTSAAYLAARLFAEALEIWTDVPGIFSADPRIVPEARLLRRLSYMEAQELASMGAKVLHPPSIQPARRHDIPVFIKDTNRPGEPGTQIAKRVPGEEAQVKGVVSRDNITVITMSNPSMWRQAGFLADAFEVFKRHGYSVDLISTSESTVTASLDPQVPAHYDEQRMAAFLEDLENLCRVKVHNGCMSISLVGNSIRTILGRLSAALDVFQDRHVHMVTQSANDLNLTLVVDPEHALSLVRKLHQLLIASQAENRPEFGPSWTELTRIIPVPGVPAPWWRGKAETLLQLMQGRDSAYVYDLETAAAAARRLGGLKSVSRILYAVKSNDHSGLLSALWAEGTGFECVSLDELEYVLENVPGVAPEDLLFTPNFAPRAEYEKAMGMGVRVTVDNSWVIQRWPDLFRGQEIFLRLDLETGYGHHNKVITSGADSKFGISLEHLG
;
A
#
# COMPACT_ATOMS: atom_id res chain seq x y z
N ALA A 1 -18.78 -1.75 9.54
CA ALA A 1 -17.82 -1.36 10.58
C ALA A 1 -17.55 -2.53 11.54
N THR A 2 -18.56 -3.12 12.16
CA THR A 2 -18.39 -4.18 13.17
C THR A 2 -17.61 -5.37 12.64
N LEU A 3 -17.94 -5.90 11.47
CA LEU A 3 -17.24 -7.05 10.88
C LEU A 3 -15.75 -6.75 10.64
N LEU A 4 -15.45 -5.59 10.05
CA LEU A 4 -14.07 -5.16 9.79
C LEU A 4 -13.28 -4.95 11.10
N GLY A 5 -13.95 -4.46 12.16
CA GLY A 5 -13.34 -4.25 13.46
C GLY A 5 -12.93 -5.54 14.20
N HIS A 6 -13.52 -6.69 13.86
CA HIS A 6 -13.16 -7.97 14.50
C HIS A 6 -11.71 -8.39 14.24
N GLY A 7 -11.17 -8.07 13.05
CA GLY A 7 -9.76 -8.34 12.73
C GLY A 7 -8.80 -7.66 13.71
N GLU A 8 -9.08 -6.41 14.04
CA GLU A 8 -8.29 -5.63 15.00
C GLU A 8 -8.38 -6.18 16.43
N LEU A 9 -9.58 -6.60 16.84
CA LEU A 9 -9.79 -7.22 18.15
C LEU A 9 -9.03 -8.55 18.27
N LEU A 10 -9.10 -9.39 17.23
CA LEU A 10 -8.41 -10.67 17.21
C LEU A 10 -6.89 -10.49 17.18
N SER A 11 -6.35 -9.60 16.34
CA SER A 11 -4.92 -9.37 16.23
C SER A 11 -4.32 -8.80 17.52
N SER A 12 -5.01 -7.87 18.19
CA SER A 12 -4.55 -7.32 19.45
C SER A 12 -4.63 -8.33 20.60
N SER A 13 -5.66 -9.21 20.60
CA SER A 13 -5.76 -10.29 21.57
C SER A 13 -4.65 -11.32 21.39
N LEU A 14 -4.31 -11.66 20.14
CA LEU A 14 -3.17 -12.52 19.83
C LEU A 14 -1.84 -11.87 20.24
N GLY A 15 -1.68 -10.57 19.94
CA GLY A 15 -0.52 -9.79 20.37
C GLY A 15 -0.34 -9.80 21.89
N PHE A 16 -1.42 -9.66 22.65
CA PHE A 16 -1.40 -9.77 24.10
C PHE A 16 -0.85 -11.12 24.55
N GLN A 17 -1.35 -12.23 24.01
CA GLN A 17 -0.89 -13.59 24.35
C GLN A 17 0.59 -13.81 24.00
N ILE A 18 1.06 -13.25 22.89
CA ILE A 18 2.47 -13.32 22.48
C ILE A 18 3.36 -12.56 23.45
N LEU A 19 2.97 -11.36 23.86
CA LEU A 19 3.73 -10.55 24.81
C LEU A 19 3.78 -11.22 26.20
N GLU A 20 2.66 -11.78 26.67
CA GLU A 20 2.58 -12.53 27.91
C GLU A 20 3.48 -13.77 27.87
N ALA A 21 3.44 -14.54 26.78
CA ALA A 21 4.30 -15.70 26.57
C ALA A 21 5.80 -15.34 26.49
N ALA A 22 6.12 -14.10 26.07
CA ALA A 22 7.48 -13.56 26.08
C ALA A 22 7.95 -13.07 27.46
N GLY A 23 7.12 -13.20 28.49
CA GLY A 23 7.45 -12.81 29.86
C GLY A 23 7.23 -11.33 30.18
N LEU A 24 6.52 -10.61 29.31
CA LEU A 24 6.04 -9.25 29.58
C LEU A 24 4.72 -9.33 30.35
N GLU A 25 4.40 -8.27 31.08
CA GLU A 25 3.12 -8.11 31.79
C GLU A 25 2.25 -7.08 31.04
N PRO A 26 1.67 -7.44 29.86
CA PRO A 26 0.89 -6.51 29.09
C PRO A 26 -0.50 -6.29 29.69
N VAL A 27 -1.06 -5.08 29.51
CA VAL A 27 -2.45 -4.77 29.79
C VAL A 27 -3.20 -4.57 28.48
N TRP A 28 -4.23 -5.39 28.25
CA TRP A 28 -5.05 -5.26 27.05
C TRP A 28 -6.22 -4.30 27.28
N HIS A 29 -6.43 -3.39 26.33
CA HIS A 29 -7.53 -2.43 26.35
C HIS A 29 -8.41 -2.59 25.11
N ASP A 30 -9.71 -2.46 25.27
CA ASP A 30 -10.61 -2.23 24.15
C ASP A 30 -10.59 -0.74 23.82
N VAL A 31 -10.01 -0.39 22.67
CA VAL A 31 -9.87 1.01 22.24
C VAL A 31 -11.21 1.75 22.17
N ARG A 32 -12.32 1.04 21.97
CA ARG A 32 -13.67 1.62 21.91
C ARG A 32 -14.13 2.21 23.25
N SER A 33 -13.52 1.79 24.36
CA SER A 33 -13.73 2.44 25.66
C SER A 33 -12.99 3.78 25.77
N ILE A 34 -11.93 3.97 24.99
CA ILE A 34 -11.04 5.13 25.02
C ILE A 34 -11.36 6.11 23.91
N LEU A 35 -11.44 5.63 22.65
CA LEU A 35 -11.70 6.48 21.48
C LEU A 35 -13.20 6.48 21.15
N ARG A 36 -13.81 7.68 21.25
CA ARG A 36 -15.22 7.90 20.93
C ARG A 36 -15.36 8.85 19.76
N ALA A 37 -16.27 8.54 18.86
CA ALA A 37 -16.60 9.42 17.73
C ALA A 37 -17.11 10.75 18.23
N SER A 38 -16.62 11.85 17.66
CA SER A 38 -17.06 13.19 17.96
C SER A 38 -18.49 13.44 17.46
N ALA A 39 -19.19 14.40 18.06
CA ALA A 39 -20.56 14.74 17.68
C ALA A 39 -20.71 15.17 16.20
N ASP A 40 -19.66 15.74 15.61
CA ASP A 40 -19.63 16.14 14.20
C ASP A 40 -19.69 14.94 13.23
N SER A 41 -19.39 13.74 13.72
CA SER A 41 -19.47 12.48 12.97
C SER A 41 -20.77 11.71 13.22
N SER A 42 -21.80 12.35 13.76
CA SER A 42 -23.07 11.71 14.09
C SER A 42 -23.74 11.13 12.82
N GLY A 43 -23.98 9.79 12.85
CA GLY A 43 -24.55 9.04 11.73
C GLY A 43 -23.52 8.41 10.77
N GLU A 44 -22.25 8.77 10.86
CA GLU A 44 -21.17 8.12 10.11
C GLU A 44 -20.60 6.92 10.89
N THR A 45 -20.22 5.86 10.19
CA THR A 45 -19.61 4.67 10.81
C THR A 45 -18.29 4.25 10.16
N LEU A 46 -17.92 4.84 9.02
CA LEU A 46 -16.79 4.35 8.20
C LEU A 46 -15.57 5.29 8.15
N ALA A 47 -15.69 6.54 8.61
CA ALA A 47 -14.59 7.50 8.62
C ALA A 47 -14.78 8.53 9.73
N VAL A 48 -15.04 8.07 10.96
CA VAL A 48 -15.31 8.95 12.08
C VAL A 48 -14.07 9.68 12.57
N ARG A 49 -14.29 10.87 13.15
CA ARG A 49 -13.29 11.60 13.92
C ARG A 49 -13.53 11.36 15.40
N CYS A 50 -12.44 11.28 16.16
CA CYS A 50 -12.51 11.18 17.63
C CYS A 50 -12.03 12.47 18.29
N ASP A 51 -12.33 12.57 19.58
CA ASP A 51 -11.81 13.65 20.41
C ASP A 51 -10.33 13.41 20.76
N ASP A 52 -9.51 14.43 20.61
CA ASP A 52 -8.07 14.41 20.93
C ASP A 52 -7.71 15.23 22.18
N VAL A 53 -8.70 15.61 22.98
CA VAL A 53 -8.45 16.32 24.24
C VAL A 53 -7.65 15.44 25.19
N ALA A 54 -6.57 16.00 25.70
CA ALA A 54 -5.68 15.32 26.64
C ALA A 54 -6.43 14.94 27.93
N ASP A 55 -6.21 13.71 28.43
CA ASP A 55 -6.96 13.08 29.52
C ASP A 55 -5.99 12.61 30.62
N ALA A 56 -5.79 13.46 31.63
CA ALA A 56 -4.86 13.19 32.71
C ALA A 56 -5.31 12.04 33.63
N GLU A 57 -6.61 11.79 33.75
CA GLU A 57 -7.13 10.68 34.55
C GLU A 57 -6.85 9.34 33.86
N LEU A 58 -7.14 9.27 32.55
CA LEU A 58 -6.81 8.11 31.73
C LEU A 58 -5.31 7.80 31.74
N ALA A 59 -4.47 8.82 31.55
CA ALA A 59 -3.01 8.65 31.55
C ALA A 59 -2.50 8.14 32.90
N ALA A 60 -3.02 8.69 34.01
CA ALA A 60 -2.67 8.23 35.36
C ALA A 60 -3.18 6.83 35.67
N GLU A 61 -4.35 6.45 35.16
CA GLU A 61 -4.90 5.11 35.30
C GLU A 61 -4.05 4.09 34.57
N MET A 62 -3.74 4.32 33.29
CA MET A 62 -2.89 3.43 32.50
C MET A 62 -1.50 3.28 33.13
N SER A 63 -0.88 4.37 33.56
CA SER A 63 0.44 4.30 34.23
C SER A 63 0.44 3.47 35.52
N ARG A 64 -0.69 3.34 36.21
CA ARG A 64 -0.81 2.48 37.41
C ARG A 64 -1.03 1.01 37.07
N GLN A 65 -1.64 0.72 35.92
CA GLN A 65 -1.95 -0.65 35.51
C GLN A 65 -0.73 -1.41 35.00
N GLY A 66 0.26 -0.74 34.46
CA GLY A 66 1.46 -1.39 33.93
C GLY A 66 2.32 -0.45 33.06
N SER A 67 3.39 -1.00 32.51
CA SER A 67 4.30 -0.31 31.61
C SER A 67 4.09 -0.65 30.12
N VAL A 68 3.42 -1.75 29.82
CA VAL A 68 3.13 -2.23 28.47
C VAL A 68 1.63 -2.33 28.28
N HIS A 69 1.11 -1.54 27.34
CA HIS A 69 -0.31 -1.56 27.00
C HIS A 69 -0.48 -1.95 25.54
N ILE A 70 -1.46 -2.81 25.26
CA ILE A 70 -1.81 -3.21 23.90
C ILE A 70 -3.29 -2.90 23.65
N THR A 71 -3.58 -2.35 22.49
CA THR A 71 -4.93 -2.03 22.07
C THR A 71 -5.07 -2.14 20.56
N GLN A 72 -6.28 -1.98 20.04
CA GLN A 72 -6.57 -2.00 18.61
C GLN A 72 -6.25 -0.64 17.98
N GLY A 73 -5.91 -0.67 16.69
CA GLY A 73 -5.98 0.47 15.81
C GLY A 73 -7.30 0.51 15.03
N PHE A 74 -7.49 1.51 14.17
CA PHE A 74 -8.53 1.58 13.15
C PHE A 74 -9.97 1.72 13.64
N ILE A 75 -10.34 1.26 14.84
CA ILE A 75 -11.69 1.26 15.38
C ILE A 75 -11.89 2.27 16.51
N ALA A 76 -13.13 2.71 16.68
CA ALA A 76 -13.59 3.57 17.76
C ALA A 76 -15.04 3.22 18.15
N SER A 77 -15.58 3.84 19.21
CA SER A 77 -16.99 3.72 19.60
C SER A 77 -17.80 4.88 19.06
N GLY A 78 -18.95 4.60 18.47
CA GLY A 78 -19.97 5.60 18.17
C GLY A 78 -20.78 6.02 19.40
N ALA A 79 -21.71 6.97 19.21
CA ALA A 79 -22.56 7.50 20.29
C ALA A 79 -23.39 6.41 21.00
N ASP A 80 -23.88 5.43 20.25
CA ASP A 80 -24.71 4.32 20.76
C ASP A 80 -23.88 3.09 21.16
N GLY A 81 -22.54 3.23 21.30
CA GLY A 81 -21.63 2.13 21.60
C GLY A 81 -21.32 1.19 20.43
N GLN A 82 -21.86 1.45 19.22
CA GLN A 82 -21.56 0.68 18.03
C GLN A 82 -20.09 0.88 17.61
N THR A 83 -19.50 -0.15 16.98
CA THR A 83 -18.15 -0.04 16.42
C THR A 83 -18.16 0.88 15.19
N CYS A 84 -17.30 1.87 15.19
CA CYS A 84 -17.02 2.76 14.08
C CYS A 84 -15.58 2.59 13.58
N LEU A 85 -15.30 3.00 12.35
CA LEU A 85 -13.97 2.95 11.73
C LEU A 85 -13.40 4.35 11.56
N LEU A 86 -12.09 4.50 11.71
CA LEU A 86 -11.39 5.77 11.53
C LEU A 86 -10.99 6.03 10.05
N GLY A 87 -11.40 5.14 9.14
CA GLY A 87 -11.13 5.28 7.72
C GLY A 87 -9.69 4.94 7.32
N ARG A 88 -9.24 5.49 6.19
CA ARG A 88 -7.90 5.22 5.64
C ARG A 88 -6.81 5.74 6.59
N GLY A 89 -5.76 4.93 6.79
CA GLY A 89 -4.72 5.24 7.79
C GLY A 89 -5.23 5.20 9.24
N GLY A 90 -6.31 4.42 9.48
CA GLY A 90 -7.01 4.41 10.75
C GLY A 90 -6.17 3.93 11.92
N SER A 91 -5.22 3.02 11.72
CA SER A 91 -4.30 2.57 12.79
C SER A 91 -3.36 3.69 13.22
N ASP A 92 -2.76 4.43 12.26
CA ASP A 92 -1.93 5.60 12.55
C ASP A 92 -2.76 6.72 13.22
N THR A 93 -4.01 6.86 12.77
CA THR A 93 -4.96 7.82 13.34
C THR A 93 -5.30 7.47 14.79
N SER A 94 -5.55 6.19 15.10
CA SER A 94 -5.77 5.72 16.47
C SER A 94 -4.58 6.02 17.36
N ALA A 95 -3.37 5.70 16.89
CA ALA A 95 -2.14 5.94 17.62
C ALA A 95 -1.92 7.45 17.88
N ALA A 96 -2.24 8.32 16.92
CA ALA A 96 -2.14 9.76 17.09
C ALA A 96 -3.17 10.31 18.10
N TYR A 97 -4.42 9.79 18.11
CA TYR A 97 -5.40 10.14 19.14
C TYR A 97 -4.97 9.68 20.52
N LEU A 98 -4.49 8.45 20.64
CA LEU A 98 -3.99 7.92 21.93
C LEU A 98 -2.78 8.71 22.41
N ALA A 99 -1.84 9.03 21.53
CA ALA A 99 -0.68 9.85 21.87
C ALA A 99 -1.10 11.23 22.42
N ALA A 100 -2.07 11.90 21.77
CA ALA A 100 -2.60 13.18 22.23
C ALA A 100 -3.30 13.07 23.58
N ARG A 101 -4.16 12.07 23.76
CA ARG A 101 -4.92 11.86 25.00
C ARG A 101 -4.04 11.50 26.21
N LEU A 102 -2.96 10.74 25.95
CA LEU A 102 -2.07 10.21 27.00
C LEU A 102 -0.84 11.09 27.26
N PHE A 103 -0.72 12.28 26.66
CA PHE A 103 0.45 13.16 26.77
C PHE A 103 1.75 12.45 26.34
N ALA A 104 1.71 11.67 25.26
CA ALA A 104 2.86 10.91 24.83
C ALA A 104 4.03 11.83 24.47
N GLU A 105 5.26 11.42 24.84
CA GLU A 105 6.50 12.12 24.48
C GLU A 105 6.81 11.98 23.00
N ALA A 106 6.39 10.88 22.37
CA ALA A 106 6.59 10.60 20.96
C ALA A 106 5.54 9.60 20.44
N LEU A 107 5.30 9.63 19.13
CA LEU A 107 4.53 8.64 18.38
C LEU A 107 5.45 7.94 17.40
N GLU A 108 5.55 6.61 17.47
CA GLU A 108 6.29 5.80 16.52
C GLU A 108 5.34 5.00 15.63
N ILE A 109 5.49 5.16 14.32
CA ILE A 109 4.75 4.42 13.29
C ILE A 109 5.73 3.41 12.69
N TRP A 110 5.54 2.15 13.01
CA TRP A 110 6.34 1.06 12.49
C TRP A 110 5.68 0.45 11.25
N THR A 111 6.41 0.45 10.13
CA THR A 111 5.93 0.02 8.82
C THR A 111 6.98 -0.84 8.11
N ASP A 112 6.77 -1.16 6.84
CA ASP A 112 7.66 -1.97 5.99
C ASP A 112 8.70 -1.12 5.22
N VAL A 113 8.72 0.19 5.46
CA VAL A 113 9.66 1.13 4.84
C VAL A 113 10.37 1.96 5.91
N PRO A 114 11.66 2.32 5.71
CA PRO A 114 12.46 3.01 6.73
C PRO A 114 12.08 4.48 6.96
N GLY A 115 11.10 5.00 6.24
CA GLY A 115 10.64 6.38 6.39
C GLY A 115 10.23 7.01 5.07
N ILE A 116 10.19 8.34 5.03
CA ILE A 116 9.88 9.13 3.84
C ILE A 116 11.15 9.38 3.04
N PHE A 117 11.09 9.18 1.73
CA PHE A 117 12.20 9.38 0.81
C PHE A 117 12.04 10.65 0.00
N SER A 118 13.16 11.18 -0.49
CA SER A 118 13.23 12.37 -1.33
C SER A 118 12.61 12.18 -2.73
N ALA A 119 12.33 10.95 -3.15
CA ALA A 119 11.54 10.56 -4.31
C ALA A 119 11.05 9.11 -4.10
N ASP A 120 10.17 8.62 -4.97
CA ASP A 120 9.80 7.19 -4.98
C ASP A 120 11.04 6.35 -5.37
N PRO A 121 11.55 5.47 -4.48
CA PRO A 121 12.75 4.67 -4.75
C PRO A 121 12.62 3.73 -5.96
N ARG A 122 11.40 3.38 -6.36
CA ARG A 122 11.13 2.58 -7.56
C ARG A 122 11.40 3.37 -8.85
N ILE A 123 11.29 4.70 -8.78
CA ILE A 123 11.58 5.62 -9.88
C ILE A 123 13.03 6.10 -9.80
N VAL A 124 13.48 6.43 -8.60
CA VAL A 124 14.82 7.00 -8.30
C VAL A 124 15.50 6.14 -7.22
N PRO A 125 16.31 5.12 -7.60
CA PRO A 125 17.00 4.27 -6.62
C PRO A 125 17.96 5.01 -5.69
N GLU A 126 18.46 6.20 -6.11
CA GLU A 126 19.31 7.10 -5.33
C GLU A 126 18.51 8.03 -4.40
N ALA A 127 17.18 7.86 -4.32
CA ALA A 127 16.35 8.64 -3.41
C ALA A 127 16.88 8.50 -1.97
N ARG A 128 17.02 9.62 -1.27
CA ARG A 128 17.56 9.72 0.09
C ARG A 128 16.46 9.64 1.13
N LEU A 129 16.70 8.92 2.21
CA LEU A 129 15.85 8.95 3.39
C LEU A 129 15.85 10.36 3.98
N LEU A 130 14.67 10.93 4.19
CA LEU A 130 14.51 12.23 4.84
C LEU A 130 14.50 12.01 6.36
N ARG A 131 15.58 12.43 7.03
CA ARG A 131 15.72 12.22 8.48
C ARG A 131 14.80 13.12 9.31
N ARG A 132 14.54 14.32 8.81
CA ARG A 132 13.73 15.33 9.53
C ARG A 132 12.84 16.11 8.59
N LEU A 133 11.59 16.21 8.97
CA LEU A 133 10.55 16.98 8.28
C LEU A 133 9.75 17.80 9.29
N SER A 134 9.32 18.98 8.90
CA SER A 134 8.23 19.64 9.58
C SER A 134 6.90 18.94 9.27
N TYR A 135 5.88 19.11 10.11
CA TYR A 135 4.54 18.59 9.83
C TYR A 135 3.97 19.08 8.50
N MET A 136 4.30 20.32 8.13
CA MET A 136 3.82 20.93 6.88
C MET A 136 4.49 20.28 5.68
N GLU A 137 5.82 20.08 5.71
CA GLU A 137 6.54 19.40 4.63
C GLU A 137 6.09 17.93 4.47
N ALA A 138 5.93 17.21 5.58
CA ALA A 138 5.41 15.84 5.56
C ALA A 138 4.00 15.75 4.95
N GLN A 139 3.14 16.72 5.29
CA GLN A 139 1.80 16.83 4.72
C GLN A 139 1.85 17.12 3.21
N GLU A 140 2.71 18.05 2.78
CA GLU A 140 2.87 18.38 1.35
C GLU A 140 3.41 17.17 0.57
N LEU A 141 4.45 16.51 1.05
CA LEU A 141 5.00 15.30 0.41
C LEU A 141 3.93 14.22 0.25
N ALA A 142 3.16 13.95 1.31
CA ALA A 142 2.12 12.93 1.27
C ALA A 142 0.95 13.31 0.37
N SER A 143 0.53 14.59 0.37
CA SER A 143 -0.53 15.10 -0.51
C SER A 143 -0.11 15.10 -1.98
N MET A 144 1.17 15.31 -2.27
CA MET A 144 1.70 15.39 -3.63
C MET A 144 2.17 14.03 -4.17
N GLY A 145 2.06 12.92 -3.41
CA GLY A 145 2.26 11.57 -3.93
C GLY A 145 3.16 10.64 -3.14
N ALA A 146 3.78 11.07 -2.04
CA ALA A 146 4.53 10.18 -1.16
C ALA A 146 3.56 9.30 -0.34
N LYS A 147 3.51 7.99 -0.63
CA LYS A 147 2.47 7.07 -0.12
C LYS A 147 2.76 6.50 1.29
N VAL A 148 3.76 7.00 1.99
CA VAL A 148 4.20 6.43 3.28
C VAL A 148 3.31 6.82 4.45
N LEU A 149 2.67 7.98 4.38
CA LEU A 149 1.85 8.54 5.46
C LEU A 149 0.54 9.09 4.90
N HIS A 150 -0.56 8.87 5.61
CA HIS A 150 -1.82 9.53 5.31
C HIS A 150 -1.90 10.86 6.08
N PRO A 151 -1.91 12.04 5.42
CA PRO A 151 -1.76 13.33 6.10
C PRO A 151 -2.75 13.58 7.24
N PRO A 152 -4.05 13.24 7.13
CA PRO A 152 -5.00 13.38 8.21
C PRO A 152 -4.67 12.55 9.46
N SER A 153 -3.97 11.41 9.33
CA SER A 153 -3.74 10.48 10.44
C SER A 153 -2.90 11.08 11.57
N ILE A 154 -1.97 11.99 11.27
CA ILE A 154 -1.09 12.60 12.28
C ILE A 154 -1.58 13.96 12.81
N GLN A 155 -2.78 14.40 12.42
CA GLN A 155 -3.30 15.70 12.87
C GLN A 155 -3.44 15.83 14.40
N PRO A 156 -3.89 14.81 15.15
CA PRO A 156 -3.92 14.88 16.61
C PRO A 156 -2.52 15.11 17.21
N ALA A 157 -1.52 14.35 16.75
CA ALA A 157 -0.14 14.52 17.21
C ALA A 157 0.40 15.93 16.90
N ARG A 158 0.11 16.46 15.70
CA ARG A 158 0.49 17.83 15.32
C ARG A 158 -0.12 18.90 16.25
N ARG A 159 -1.40 18.78 16.61
CA ARG A 159 -2.09 19.75 17.48
C ARG A 159 -1.48 19.79 18.88
N HIS A 160 -0.97 18.67 19.34
CA HIS A 160 -0.33 18.54 20.66
C HIS A 160 1.20 18.60 20.63
N ASP A 161 1.80 19.00 19.49
CA ASP A 161 3.26 19.11 19.30
C ASP A 161 4.05 17.81 19.59
N ILE A 162 3.44 16.64 19.45
CA ILE A 162 4.04 15.33 19.71
C ILE A 162 4.87 14.91 18.50
N PRO A 163 6.19 14.72 18.60
CA PRO A 163 7.01 14.27 17.48
C PRO A 163 6.60 12.88 17.00
N VAL A 164 6.53 12.70 15.67
CA VAL A 164 6.19 11.43 15.02
C VAL A 164 7.43 10.87 14.35
N PHE A 165 7.68 9.58 14.55
CA PHE A 165 8.79 8.84 13.93
C PHE A 165 8.21 7.76 13.04
N ILE A 166 8.67 7.68 11.80
CA ILE A 166 8.35 6.58 10.87
C ILE A 166 9.56 5.66 10.82
N LYS A 167 9.38 4.40 11.17
CA LYS A 167 10.43 3.41 11.34
C LYS A 167 10.13 2.10 10.61
N ASP A 168 11.17 1.36 10.24
CA ASP A 168 11.08 0.07 9.56
C ASP A 168 11.12 -1.08 10.56
N THR A 169 10.07 -1.91 10.58
CA THR A 169 9.99 -3.12 11.40
C THR A 169 11.11 -4.13 11.09
N ASN A 170 11.59 -4.16 9.84
CA ASN A 170 12.67 -5.03 9.42
C ASN A 170 14.06 -4.47 9.73
N ARG A 171 14.15 -3.18 10.12
CA ARG A 171 15.40 -2.46 10.40
C ARG A 171 15.27 -1.59 11.65
N PRO A 172 15.04 -2.17 12.84
CA PRO A 172 14.76 -1.41 14.06
C PRO A 172 15.92 -0.53 14.52
N GLY A 173 17.14 -0.76 14.04
CA GLY A 173 18.32 0.07 14.31
C GLY A 173 18.41 1.35 13.47
N GLU A 174 17.59 1.48 12.40
CA GLU A 174 17.54 2.70 11.59
C GLU A 174 16.67 3.76 12.28
N PRO A 175 17.14 5.01 12.39
CA PRO A 175 16.38 6.06 13.09
C PRO A 175 15.09 6.48 12.39
N GLY A 176 14.99 6.21 11.08
CA GLY A 176 13.81 6.55 10.28
C GLY A 176 13.67 8.03 9.98
N THR A 177 12.41 8.47 9.77
CA THR A 177 12.03 9.86 9.55
C THR A 177 11.37 10.44 10.78
N GLN A 178 11.90 11.53 11.33
CA GLN A 178 11.27 12.33 12.38
C GLN A 178 10.42 13.44 11.77
N ILE A 179 9.18 13.57 12.21
CA ILE A 179 8.27 14.67 11.86
C ILE A 179 7.99 15.47 13.13
N ALA A 180 8.28 16.77 13.14
CA ALA A 180 8.11 17.62 14.29
C ALA A 180 7.66 19.04 13.89
N LYS A 181 7.24 19.85 14.85
CA LYS A 181 6.81 21.23 14.62
C LYS A 181 7.93 22.13 14.12
N ARG A 182 9.14 21.94 14.64
CA ARG A 182 10.34 22.69 14.28
C ARG A 182 11.47 21.75 13.91
N VAL A 183 12.11 22.03 12.80
CA VAL A 183 13.32 21.35 12.37
C VAL A 183 14.49 22.35 12.53
N PRO A 184 15.49 22.07 13.37
CA PRO A 184 16.64 22.96 13.53
C PRO A 184 17.42 23.09 12.22
N GLY A 185 17.85 24.32 11.87
CA GLY A 185 18.71 24.57 10.70
C GLY A 185 17.95 24.60 9.36
N GLU A 186 16.68 25.02 9.34
CA GLU A 186 15.90 25.12 8.11
C GLU A 186 16.48 26.15 7.12
N GLU A 187 17.32 25.68 6.22
CA GLU A 187 17.71 26.42 5.02
C GLU A 187 16.71 26.21 3.89
N ALA A 188 16.61 27.20 2.99
CA ALA A 188 15.81 27.10 1.79
C ALA A 188 16.30 25.96 0.88
N GLN A 189 15.49 24.91 0.69
CA GLN A 189 15.89 23.74 -0.09
C GLN A 189 14.71 22.91 -0.57
N VAL A 190 14.94 22.18 -1.68
CA VAL A 190 14.08 21.07 -2.10
C VAL A 190 14.45 19.83 -1.30
N LYS A 191 13.50 19.25 -0.61
CA LYS A 191 13.64 17.99 0.14
C LYS A 191 13.13 16.78 -0.65
N GLY A 192 12.11 16.98 -1.51
CA GLY A 192 11.55 15.89 -2.28
C GLY A 192 11.09 16.29 -3.68
N VAL A 193 11.20 15.32 -4.60
CA VAL A 193 10.62 15.36 -5.95
C VAL A 193 9.63 14.21 -6.03
N VAL A 194 8.35 14.52 -5.92
CA VAL A 194 7.27 13.53 -5.89
C VAL A 194 6.39 13.66 -7.13
N SER A 195 5.75 12.57 -7.51
CA SER A 195 4.90 12.54 -8.70
C SER A 195 3.62 11.77 -8.46
N ARG A 196 2.56 12.18 -9.17
CA ARG A 196 1.27 11.48 -9.21
C ARG A 196 0.89 11.28 -10.67
N ASP A 197 0.49 10.08 -10.98
CA ASP A 197 0.03 9.65 -12.30
C ASP A 197 -1.49 9.78 -12.46
N ASN A 198 -1.94 9.62 -13.70
CA ASN A 198 -3.35 9.57 -14.09
C ASN A 198 -4.17 10.83 -13.69
N ILE A 199 -3.55 11.99 -13.77
CA ILE A 199 -4.21 13.29 -13.52
C ILE A 199 -5.05 13.68 -14.74
N THR A 200 -6.31 14.05 -14.52
CA THR A 200 -7.14 14.70 -15.54
C THR A 200 -7.09 16.21 -15.36
N VAL A 201 -6.71 16.92 -16.40
CA VAL A 201 -6.65 18.38 -16.42
C VAL A 201 -7.80 18.92 -17.26
N ILE A 202 -8.55 19.87 -16.70
CA ILE A 202 -9.67 20.54 -17.35
C ILE A 202 -9.34 22.01 -17.48
N THR A 203 -9.25 22.47 -18.72
CA THR A 203 -9.00 23.88 -19.05
C THR A 203 -10.30 24.51 -19.52
N MET A 204 -10.74 25.51 -18.79
CA MET A 204 -11.95 26.32 -19.04
C MET A 204 -11.55 27.69 -19.57
N SER A 205 -11.99 28.05 -20.77
CA SER A 205 -11.64 29.29 -21.40
C SER A 205 -12.89 30.09 -21.72
N ASN A 206 -12.96 31.35 -21.25
CA ASN A 206 -14.03 32.27 -21.55
C ASN A 206 -13.46 33.70 -21.74
N PRO A 207 -13.45 34.24 -22.95
CA PRO A 207 -12.94 35.60 -23.21
C PRO A 207 -13.67 36.69 -22.39
N SER A 208 -14.92 36.43 -22.01
CA SER A 208 -15.74 37.35 -21.22
C SER A 208 -15.48 37.24 -19.70
N MET A 209 -14.68 36.26 -19.24
CA MET A 209 -14.36 36.04 -17.82
C MET A 209 -13.71 37.29 -17.20
N TRP A 210 -12.93 38.02 -18.00
CA TRP A 210 -12.39 39.30 -17.58
C TRP A 210 -13.54 40.30 -17.35
N ARG A 211 -13.75 40.73 -16.09
CA ARG A 211 -14.84 41.56 -15.59
C ARG A 211 -16.18 40.85 -15.33
N GLN A 212 -16.27 39.54 -15.45
CA GLN A 212 -17.45 38.77 -15.07
C GLN A 212 -17.32 38.34 -13.61
N ALA A 213 -17.97 39.11 -12.69
CA ALA A 213 -18.04 38.69 -11.29
C ALA A 213 -18.82 37.37 -11.19
N GLY A 214 -18.26 36.38 -10.47
CA GLY A 214 -18.95 35.13 -10.15
C GLY A 214 -18.59 33.96 -11.07
N PHE A 215 -17.91 34.12 -12.20
CA PHE A 215 -17.57 33.02 -13.12
C PHE A 215 -16.91 31.82 -12.42
N LEU A 216 -15.96 32.07 -11.51
CA LEU A 216 -15.32 30.99 -10.76
C LEU A 216 -16.33 30.26 -9.86
N ALA A 217 -17.26 30.99 -9.23
CA ALA A 217 -18.28 30.38 -8.39
C ALA A 217 -19.21 29.47 -9.21
N ASP A 218 -19.65 29.95 -10.38
CA ASP A 218 -20.53 29.19 -11.27
C ASP A 218 -19.83 27.94 -11.80
N ALA A 219 -18.58 28.07 -12.23
CA ALA A 219 -17.80 26.95 -12.73
C ALA A 219 -17.57 25.88 -11.63
N PHE A 220 -17.14 26.28 -10.42
CA PHE A 220 -16.90 25.33 -9.34
C PHE A 220 -18.19 24.78 -8.69
N GLU A 221 -19.33 25.43 -8.85
CA GLU A 221 -20.63 24.85 -8.48
C GLU A 221 -20.97 23.65 -9.37
N VAL A 222 -20.55 23.64 -10.66
CA VAL A 222 -20.68 22.47 -11.51
C VAL A 222 -19.82 21.31 -10.99
N PHE A 223 -18.55 21.54 -10.63
CA PHE A 223 -17.70 20.51 -10.01
C PHE A 223 -18.37 19.92 -8.75
N LYS A 224 -18.87 20.78 -7.86
CA LYS A 224 -19.56 20.36 -6.63
C LYS A 224 -20.82 19.54 -6.92
N ARG A 225 -21.66 19.96 -7.86
CA ARG A 225 -22.92 19.29 -8.23
C ARG A 225 -22.64 17.87 -8.73
N HIS A 226 -21.60 17.70 -9.53
CA HIS A 226 -21.18 16.41 -10.03
C HIS A 226 -20.25 15.65 -9.08
N GLY A 227 -19.91 16.23 -7.90
CA GLY A 227 -19.09 15.60 -6.86
C GLY A 227 -17.64 15.38 -7.28
N TYR A 228 -17.10 16.26 -8.14
CA TYR A 228 -15.67 16.25 -8.49
C TYR A 228 -14.86 17.08 -7.50
N SER A 229 -13.82 16.46 -6.97
CA SER A 229 -12.83 17.15 -6.12
C SER A 229 -11.73 17.74 -6.98
N VAL A 230 -11.43 19.01 -6.77
CA VAL A 230 -10.35 19.73 -7.45
C VAL A 230 -9.12 19.74 -6.55
N ASP A 231 -7.98 19.38 -7.14
CA ASP A 231 -6.71 19.23 -6.43
C ASP A 231 -5.79 20.46 -6.66
N LEU A 232 -5.58 20.83 -7.92
CA LEU A 232 -4.76 21.98 -8.31
C LEU A 232 -5.57 22.94 -9.17
N ILE A 233 -5.32 24.23 -9.00
CA ILE A 233 -5.95 25.29 -9.80
C ILE A 233 -4.89 26.28 -10.25
N SER A 234 -4.97 26.67 -11.51
CA SER A 234 -4.24 27.81 -12.06
C SER A 234 -5.20 28.71 -12.83
N THR A 235 -5.11 30.02 -12.62
CA THR A 235 -6.03 30.99 -13.22
C THR A 235 -5.28 32.10 -13.94
N SER A 236 -5.86 32.58 -15.04
CA SER A 236 -5.49 33.80 -15.74
C SER A 236 -6.72 34.67 -15.97
N GLU A 237 -6.62 35.76 -16.71
CA GLU A 237 -7.74 36.66 -17.00
C GLU A 237 -8.85 36.01 -17.85
N SER A 238 -8.54 35.00 -18.66
CA SER A 238 -9.46 34.36 -19.60
C SER A 238 -9.51 32.83 -19.50
N THR A 239 -8.73 32.26 -18.62
CA THR A 239 -8.58 30.80 -18.55
C THR A 239 -8.45 30.33 -17.11
N VAL A 240 -9.15 29.26 -16.78
CA VAL A 240 -9.01 28.51 -15.52
C VAL A 240 -8.64 27.08 -15.87
N THR A 241 -7.58 26.59 -15.28
CA THR A 241 -7.16 25.19 -15.41
C THR A 241 -7.27 24.52 -14.04
N ALA A 242 -7.99 23.43 -13.97
CA ALA A 242 -8.18 22.63 -12.75
C ALA A 242 -7.74 21.18 -12.98
N SER A 243 -7.13 20.55 -11.98
CA SER A 243 -6.89 19.12 -12.00
C SER A 243 -7.89 18.38 -11.11
N LEU A 244 -8.30 17.19 -11.54
CA LEU A 244 -9.14 16.29 -10.76
C LEU A 244 -8.27 15.30 -10.00
N ASP A 245 -8.64 15.04 -8.73
CA ASP A 245 -7.97 14.04 -7.90
C ASP A 245 -8.22 12.63 -8.45
N PRO A 246 -7.17 11.90 -8.88
CA PRO A 246 -7.32 10.57 -9.46
C PRO A 246 -7.74 9.50 -8.43
N GLN A 247 -7.74 9.80 -7.14
CA GLN A 247 -8.11 8.85 -6.09
C GLN A 247 -9.62 8.79 -5.82
N VAL A 248 -10.41 9.68 -6.41
CA VAL A 248 -11.86 9.70 -6.23
C VAL A 248 -12.53 8.79 -7.26
N PRO A 249 -13.24 7.71 -6.85
CA PRO A 249 -13.85 6.74 -7.76
C PRO A 249 -14.83 7.34 -8.77
N ALA A 250 -15.47 8.46 -8.42
CA ALA A 250 -16.40 9.17 -9.30
C ALA A 250 -15.77 9.66 -10.63
N HIS A 251 -14.44 9.74 -10.71
CA HIS A 251 -13.71 10.20 -11.91
C HIS A 251 -13.66 9.13 -13.02
N TYR A 252 -14.04 7.89 -12.75
CA TYR A 252 -14.03 6.79 -13.71
C TYR A 252 -15.39 6.48 -14.35
N ASP A 253 -16.45 7.23 -13.98
CA ASP A 253 -17.77 7.08 -14.56
C ASP A 253 -17.88 7.95 -15.83
N GLU A 254 -17.80 7.32 -17.02
CA GLU A 254 -17.86 7.99 -18.31
C GLU A 254 -19.16 8.78 -18.53
N GLN A 255 -20.29 8.27 -18.07
CA GLN A 255 -21.58 8.96 -18.22
C GLN A 255 -21.65 10.21 -17.36
N ARG A 256 -21.16 10.12 -16.13
CA ARG A 256 -21.06 11.25 -15.22
C ARG A 256 -20.07 12.29 -15.71
N MET A 257 -18.92 11.88 -16.27
CA MET A 257 -17.94 12.77 -16.88
C MET A 257 -18.55 13.51 -18.08
N ALA A 258 -19.28 12.82 -18.94
CA ALA A 258 -19.93 13.45 -20.10
C ALA A 258 -20.95 14.53 -19.68
N ALA A 259 -21.82 14.22 -18.70
CA ALA A 259 -22.79 15.18 -18.18
C ALA A 259 -22.12 16.38 -17.49
N PHE A 260 -21.03 16.14 -16.77
CA PHE A 260 -20.23 17.19 -16.14
C PHE A 260 -19.59 18.13 -17.19
N LEU A 261 -19.02 17.58 -18.25
CA LEU A 261 -18.42 18.37 -19.32
C LEU A 261 -19.48 19.17 -20.09
N GLU A 262 -20.65 18.59 -20.37
CA GLU A 262 -21.78 19.29 -20.98
C GLU A 262 -22.23 20.51 -20.16
N ASP A 263 -22.37 20.34 -18.83
CA ASP A 263 -22.72 21.44 -17.93
C ASP A 263 -21.64 22.55 -17.91
N LEU A 264 -20.36 22.20 -17.98
CA LEU A 264 -19.27 23.18 -18.09
C LEU A 264 -19.24 23.89 -19.45
N GLU A 265 -19.53 23.19 -20.54
CA GLU A 265 -19.57 23.74 -21.88
C GLU A 265 -20.68 24.77 -22.07
N ASN A 266 -21.74 24.70 -21.25
CA ASN A 266 -22.76 25.75 -21.19
C ASN A 266 -22.24 27.09 -20.62
N LEU A 267 -21.13 27.07 -19.87
CA LEU A 267 -20.54 28.25 -19.23
C LEU A 267 -19.32 28.77 -20.00
N CYS A 268 -18.54 27.90 -20.61
CA CYS A 268 -17.25 28.24 -21.21
C CYS A 268 -16.80 27.18 -22.22
N ARG A 269 -15.72 27.48 -22.95
CA ARG A 269 -15.07 26.47 -23.80
C ARG A 269 -14.20 25.55 -22.94
N VAL A 270 -14.44 24.26 -23.01
CA VAL A 270 -13.74 23.24 -22.20
C VAL A 270 -12.74 22.47 -23.07
N LYS A 271 -11.55 22.18 -22.49
CA LYS A 271 -10.56 21.28 -23.07
C LYS A 271 -10.09 20.33 -21.97
N VAL A 272 -10.09 19.03 -22.27
CA VAL A 272 -9.72 17.97 -21.31
C VAL A 272 -8.44 17.29 -21.76
N HIS A 273 -7.51 17.09 -20.82
CA HIS A 273 -6.32 16.28 -21.00
C HIS A 273 -6.30 15.18 -19.95
N ASN A 274 -6.41 13.93 -20.39
CA ASN A 274 -6.41 12.77 -19.53
C ASN A 274 -5.02 12.13 -19.45
N GLY A 275 -4.75 11.43 -18.33
CA GLY A 275 -3.54 10.66 -18.17
C GLY A 275 -2.28 11.50 -17.95
N CYS A 276 -2.42 12.79 -17.63
CA CYS A 276 -1.29 13.64 -17.27
C CYS A 276 -0.61 13.18 -15.99
N MET A 277 0.59 13.67 -15.73
CA MET A 277 1.34 13.43 -14.52
C MET A 277 1.72 14.74 -13.84
N SER A 278 1.51 14.84 -12.52
CA SER A 278 2.05 15.96 -11.75
C SER A 278 3.45 15.62 -11.23
N ILE A 279 4.32 16.62 -11.23
CA ILE A 279 5.65 16.57 -10.62
C ILE A 279 5.74 17.74 -9.65
N SER A 280 5.91 17.43 -8.37
CA SER A 280 5.95 18.42 -7.29
C SER A 280 7.33 18.46 -6.65
N LEU A 281 7.92 19.63 -6.64
CA LEU A 281 9.11 19.96 -5.86
C LEU A 281 8.63 20.39 -4.47
N VAL A 282 8.96 19.64 -3.45
CA VAL A 282 8.51 19.91 -2.08
C VAL A 282 9.73 20.21 -1.21
N GLY A 283 9.60 21.22 -0.35
CA GLY A 283 10.68 21.61 0.55
C GLY A 283 10.34 22.87 1.33
N ASN A 284 11.33 23.62 1.70
CA ASN A 284 11.17 24.86 2.48
C ASN A 284 11.66 26.08 1.68
N SER A 285 10.89 27.18 1.75
CA SER A 285 11.22 28.46 1.11
C SER A 285 11.52 28.32 -0.40
N ILE A 286 10.67 27.60 -1.11
CA ILE A 286 10.83 27.26 -2.54
C ILE A 286 10.99 28.53 -3.41
N ARG A 287 10.31 29.63 -3.06
CA ARG A 287 10.44 30.92 -3.77
C ARG A 287 11.86 31.46 -3.79
N THR A 288 12.56 31.33 -2.68
CA THR A 288 13.92 31.88 -2.56
C THR A 288 14.93 31.12 -3.40
N ILE A 289 14.63 29.88 -3.76
CA ILE A 289 15.50 29.02 -4.57
C ILE A 289 15.09 28.99 -6.05
N LEU A 290 14.01 29.70 -6.47
CA LEU A 290 13.56 29.72 -7.87
C LEU A 290 14.68 30.11 -8.85
N GLY A 291 15.56 31.05 -8.47
CA GLY A 291 16.76 31.41 -9.27
C GLY A 291 17.73 30.25 -9.47
N ARG A 292 17.83 29.33 -8.50
CA ARG A 292 18.64 28.10 -8.60
C ARG A 292 17.92 26.99 -9.36
N LEU A 293 16.59 27.07 -9.47
CA LEU A 293 15.79 26.13 -10.24
C LEU A 293 15.89 26.37 -11.75
N SER A 294 16.47 27.49 -12.22
CA SER A 294 16.54 27.80 -13.65
C SER A 294 17.15 26.66 -14.47
N ALA A 295 18.29 26.10 -14.04
CA ALA A 295 18.92 24.94 -14.67
C ALA A 295 18.06 23.66 -14.62
N ALA A 296 17.21 23.53 -13.60
CA ALA A 296 16.27 22.42 -13.50
C ALA A 296 15.04 22.64 -14.37
N LEU A 297 14.61 23.89 -14.54
CA LEU A 297 13.49 24.23 -15.43
C LEU A 297 13.88 24.12 -16.91
N ASP A 298 15.17 24.24 -17.25
CA ASP A 298 15.68 23.96 -18.61
C ASP A 298 15.38 22.52 -19.07
N VAL A 299 15.13 21.63 -18.15
CA VAL A 299 14.69 20.26 -18.43
C VAL A 299 13.34 20.22 -19.15
N PHE A 300 12.55 21.29 -19.08
CA PHE A 300 11.23 21.40 -19.69
C PHE A 300 11.22 22.15 -21.05
N GLN A 301 12.37 22.63 -21.56
CA GLN A 301 12.43 23.52 -22.75
C GLN A 301 11.69 23.03 -23.99
N ASP A 302 11.65 21.71 -24.21
CA ASP A 302 11.00 21.13 -25.38
C ASP A 302 9.73 20.32 -25.00
N ARG A 303 9.10 20.62 -23.86
CA ARG A 303 8.03 19.78 -23.31
C ARG A 303 6.79 20.60 -22.99
N HIS A 304 5.63 20.03 -23.27
CA HIS A 304 4.37 20.68 -22.96
C HIS A 304 4.08 20.62 -21.47
N VAL A 305 3.93 21.79 -20.85
CA VAL A 305 3.52 21.94 -19.46
C VAL A 305 2.07 22.44 -19.45
N HIS A 306 1.15 21.61 -18.98
CA HIS A 306 -0.28 21.94 -18.94
C HIS A 306 -0.62 22.96 -17.86
N MET A 307 0.08 22.89 -16.72
CA MET A 307 -0.18 23.74 -15.58
C MET A 307 1.07 23.86 -14.70
N VAL A 308 1.27 25.06 -14.12
CA VAL A 308 2.25 25.33 -13.08
C VAL A 308 1.53 25.96 -11.91
N THR A 309 1.72 25.42 -10.73
CA THR A 309 1.15 25.97 -9.49
C THR A 309 2.21 26.06 -8.40
N GLN A 310 2.09 27.08 -7.56
CA GLN A 310 2.91 27.25 -6.38
C GLN A 310 2.00 27.54 -5.19
N SER A 311 2.20 26.83 -4.08
CA SER A 311 1.42 27.08 -2.86
C SER A 311 1.84 28.37 -2.18
N ALA A 312 0.86 29.02 -1.53
CA ALA A 312 1.10 30.27 -0.80
C ALA A 312 1.97 30.06 0.45
N ASN A 313 2.02 28.84 0.99
CA ASN A 313 2.86 28.46 2.13
C ASN A 313 4.35 28.29 1.79
N ASP A 314 4.71 28.46 0.52
CA ASP A 314 6.08 28.38 0.01
C ASP A 314 6.77 27.01 0.17
N LEU A 315 5.99 25.94 0.25
CA LEU A 315 6.46 24.57 0.46
C LEU A 315 6.49 23.72 -0.81
N ASN A 316 5.77 24.10 -1.87
CA ASN A 316 5.78 23.33 -3.11
C ASN A 316 5.75 24.21 -4.36
N LEU A 317 6.26 23.61 -5.45
CA LEU A 317 6.08 24.04 -6.84
C LEU A 317 5.70 22.78 -7.63
N THR A 318 4.51 22.81 -8.24
CA THR A 318 3.97 21.66 -8.98
C THR A 318 3.81 22.00 -10.45
N LEU A 319 4.26 21.08 -11.31
CA LEU A 319 4.08 21.11 -12.75
C LEU A 319 3.25 19.90 -13.17
N VAL A 320 2.34 20.11 -14.13
CA VAL A 320 1.57 19.02 -14.74
C VAL A 320 1.99 18.87 -16.18
N VAL A 321 2.42 17.66 -16.55
CA VAL A 321 3.07 17.37 -17.83
C VAL A 321 2.48 16.11 -18.47
N ASP A 322 2.82 15.87 -19.73
CA ASP A 322 2.51 14.62 -20.41
C ASP A 322 3.28 13.43 -19.79
N PRO A 323 2.67 12.23 -19.71
CA PRO A 323 3.23 11.07 -19.00
C PRO A 323 4.51 10.52 -19.63
N GLU A 324 4.68 10.66 -20.96
CA GLU A 324 5.77 10.03 -21.73
C GLU A 324 7.17 10.37 -21.20
N HIS A 325 7.34 11.56 -20.67
CA HIS A 325 8.63 12.06 -20.20
C HIS A 325 8.71 12.28 -18.70
N ALA A 326 7.60 12.16 -17.99
CA ALA A 326 7.48 12.56 -16.59
C ALA A 326 8.48 11.83 -15.68
N LEU A 327 8.64 10.50 -15.82
CA LEU A 327 9.58 9.73 -14.99
C LEU A 327 11.05 10.12 -15.22
N SER A 328 11.41 10.44 -16.47
CA SER A 328 12.76 10.93 -16.79
C SER A 328 13.02 12.31 -16.21
N LEU A 329 11.97 13.15 -16.14
CA LEU A 329 12.02 14.46 -15.49
C LEU A 329 12.20 14.33 -13.98
N VAL A 330 11.47 13.45 -13.33
CA VAL A 330 11.62 13.19 -11.89
C VAL A 330 13.05 12.81 -11.55
N ARG A 331 13.66 11.87 -12.30
CA ARG A 331 15.06 11.46 -12.09
C ARG A 331 16.02 12.63 -12.28
N LYS A 332 15.87 13.40 -13.32
CA LYS A 332 16.76 14.52 -13.62
C LYS A 332 16.63 15.66 -12.62
N LEU A 333 15.39 15.99 -12.22
CA LEU A 333 15.14 17.00 -11.18
C LEU A 333 15.72 16.57 -9.84
N HIS A 334 15.53 15.30 -9.46
CA HIS A 334 16.12 14.75 -8.23
C HIS A 334 17.64 14.81 -8.25
N GLN A 335 18.27 14.43 -9.36
CA GLN A 335 19.72 14.49 -9.51
C GLN A 335 20.26 15.90 -9.37
N LEU A 336 19.61 16.90 -10.02
CA LEU A 336 20.04 18.30 -10.02
C LEU A 336 19.81 18.99 -8.66
N LEU A 337 18.67 18.73 -8.02
CA LEU A 337 18.23 19.51 -6.86
C LEU A 337 18.56 18.84 -5.53
N ILE A 338 18.70 17.52 -5.50
CA ILE A 338 18.87 16.76 -4.26
C ILE A 338 20.21 16.00 -4.26
N ALA A 339 20.44 15.10 -5.22
CA ALA A 339 21.60 14.20 -5.17
C ALA A 339 22.92 14.95 -5.09
N SER A 340 23.06 16.06 -5.83
CA SER A 340 24.28 16.89 -5.84
C SER A 340 24.57 17.62 -4.53
N GLN A 341 23.61 17.71 -3.62
CA GLN A 341 23.71 18.49 -2.37
C GLN A 341 23.55 17.64 -1.11
N ALA A 342 22.99 16.43 -1.24
CA ALA A 342 22.54 15.60 -0.11
C ALA A 342 23.68 15.09 0.79
N GLU A 343 24.88 14.86 0.24
CA GLU A 343 26.03 14.30 0.99
C GLU A 343 26.51 15.20 2.14
N ASN A 344 26.29 16.51 2.04
CA ASN A 344 26.76 17.48 3.01
C ASN A 344 25.65 18.02 3.93
N ARG A 345 24.44 17.40 3.90
CA ARG A 345 23.28 17.90 4.64
C ARG A 345 22.71 16.86 5.59
N PRO A 346 22.61 17.18 6.89
CA PRO A 346 22.16 16.23 7.92
C PRO A 346 20.69 15.81 7.78
N GLU A 347 19.89 16.54 7.00
CA GLU A 347 18.47 16.23 6.73
C GLU A 347 18.31 14.99 5.85
N PHE A 348 19.34 14.66 5.05
CA PHE A 348 19.34 13.50 4.17
C PHE A 348 20.12 12.34 4.82
N GLY A 349 19.47 11.22 4.93
CA GLY A 349 20.05 9.95 5.32
C GLY A 349 20.62 9.17 4.14
N PRO A 350 20.84 7.86 4.32
CA PRO A 350 21.30 6.99 3.25
C PRO A 350 20.30 6.94 2.08
N SER A 351 20.82 6.63 0.89
CA SER A 351 19.97 6.36 -0.26
C SER A 351 19.25 5.02 -0.12
N TRP A 352 18.17 4.82 -0.89
CA TRP A 352 17.51 3.52 -0.97
C TRP A 352 18.46 2.41 -1.38
N THR A 353 19.34 2.67 -2.35
CA THR A 353 20.38 1.72 -2.78
C THR A 353 21.36 1.37 -1.66
N GLU A 354 21.76 2.33 -0.82
CA GLU A 354 22.61 2.09 0.34
C GLU A 354 21.89 1.27 1.42
N LEU A 355 20.62 1.58 1.69
CA LEU A 355 19.80 0.85 2.66
C LEU A 355 19.46 -0.57 2.19
N THR A 356 19.24 -0.76 0.89
CA THR A 356 18.93 -2.07 0.31
C THR A 356 20.17 -2.88 -0.04
N ARG A 357 21.37 -2.28 0.00
CA ARG A 357 22.58 -3.08 0.11
C ARG A 357 22.42 -3.96 1.34
N ILE A 358 22.24 -5.26 1.10
CA ILE A 358 22.03 -6.24 2.15
C ILE A 358 23.27 -6.23 3.05
N ILE A 359 23.23 -5.40 4.10
CA ILE A 359 24.14 -5.55 5.23
C ILE A 359 23.66 -6.80 5.94
N PRO A 360 24.52 -7.78 6.23
CA PRO A 360 24.12 -8.96 6.99
C PRO A 360 23.52 -8.48 8.33
N VAL A 361 22.22 -8.63 8.50
CA VAL A 361 21.60 -8.38 9.81
C VAL A 361 22.13 -9.50 10.72
N PRO A 362 22.74 -9.19 11.87
CA PRO A 362 23.20 -10.21 12.79
C PRO A 362 22.05 -11.18 13.11
N GLY A 363 22.25 -12.46 12.83
CA GLY A 363 21.23 -13.50 13.02
C GLY A 363 20.32 -13.82 11.82
N VAL A 364 20.35 -13.04 10.74
CA VAL A 364 19.69 -13.39 9.47
C VAL A 364 20.75 -13.99 8.54
N PRO A 365 20.57 -15.24 8.06
CA PRO A 365 21.52 -15.86 7.13
C PRO A 365 21.66 -15.01 5.87
N ALA A 366 22.89 -14.78 5.43
CA ALA A 366 23.13 -14.10 4.17
C ALA A 366 22.40 -14.85 3.03
N PRO A 367 21.84 -14.14 2.04
CA PRO A 367 21.23 -14.79 0.89
C PRO A 367 22.21 -15.77 0.24
N TRP A 368 21.74 -16.98 -0.07
CA TRP A 368 22.55 -18.08 -0.56
C TRP A 368 23.44 -17.72 -1.76
N TRP A 369 22.96 -16.87 -2.66
CA TRP A 369 23.68 -16.48 -3.88
C TRP A 369 24.95 -15.67 -3.60
N ARG A 370 25.04 -14.95 -2.46
CA ARG A 370 26.25 -14.18 -2.12
C ARG A 370 27.45 -15.07 -1.88
N GLY A 371 27.25 -16.19 -1.16
CA GLY A 371 28.32 -17.15 -0.91
C GLY A 371 28.71 -17.97 -2.16
N LYS A 372 27.87 -17.93 -3.20
CA LYS A 372 28.08 -18.69 -4.45
C LYS A 372 28.29 -17.77 -5.67
N ALA A 373 28.61 -16.48 -5.47
CA ALA A 373 28.67 -15.49 -6.55
C ALA A 373 29.62 -15.90 -7.69
N GLU A 374 30.81 -16.37 -7.39
CA GLU A 374 31.78 -16.82 -8.41
C GLU A 374 31.27 -18.02 -9.21
N THR A 375 30.64 -18.99 -8.54
CA THR A 375 30.05 -20.17 -9.19
C THR A 375 28.89 -19.73 -10.11
N LEU A 376 28.05 -18.80 -9.66
CA LEU A 376 26.95 -18.26 -10.46
C LEU A 376 27.45 -17.51 -11.69
N LEU A 377 28.48 -16.70 -11.56
CA LEU A 377 29.12 -16.02 -12.69
C LEU A 377 29.74 -17.02 -13.69
N GLN A 378 30.33 -18.10 -13.21
CA GLN A 378 30.86 -19.14 -14.07
C GLN A 378 29.73 -19.88 -14.83
N LEU A 379 28.62 -20.20 -14.16
CA LEU A 379 27.44 -20.82 -14.78
C LEU A 379 26.80 -19.95 -15.86
N MET A 380 26.93 -18.62 -15.72
CA MET A 380 26.37 -17.64 -16.66
C MET A 380 27.28 -17.39 -17.87
N GLN A 381 28.51 -17.90 -17.90
CA GLN A 381 29.41 -17.71 -19.06
C GLN A 381 28.79 -18.27 -20.34
N GLY A 382 28.65 -17.38 -21.34
CA GLY A 382 28.07 -17.75 -22.64
C GLY A 382 26.52 -17.86 -22.62
N ARG A 383 25.83 -17.34 -21.59
CA ARG A 383 24.38 -17.30 -21.49
C ARG A 383 23.93 -15.87 -21.29
N ASP A 384 22.85 -15.47 -21.95
CA ASP A 384 22.26 -14.14 -21.80
C ASP A 384 21.40 -14.04 -20.54
N SER A 385 20.68 -15.12 -20.19
CA SER A 385 19.83 -15.19 -19.00
C SER A 385 19.65 -16.65 -18.54
N ALA A 386 19.44 -16.86 -17.23
CA ALA A 386 19.08 -18.15 -16.67
C ALA A 386 18.37 -17.99 -15.32
N TYR A 387 17.47 -18.93 -15.03
CA TYR A 387 16.97 -19.15 -13.67
C TYR A 387 17.90 -20.12 -12.94
N VAL A 388 18.30 -19.75 -11.73
CA VAL A 388 19.15 -20.60 -10.89
C VAL A 388 18.44 -20.87 -9.57
N TYR A 389 18.32 -22.12 -9.21
CA TYR A 389 17.66 -22.58 -7.98
C TYR A 389 18.69 -23.16 -7.02
N ASP A 390 18.62 -22.75 -5.75
CA ASP A 390 19.37 -23.40 -4.67
C ASP A 390 18.45 -24.39 -3.96
N LEU A 391 18.64 -25.67 -4.27
CA LEU A 391 17.78 -26.74 -3.77
C LEU A 391 17.85 -26.90 -2.26
N GLU A 392 19.02 -26.62 -1.65
CA GLU A 392 19.16 -26.70 -0.19
C GLU A 392 18.34 -25.61 0.52
N THR A 393 18.29 -24.39 -0.03
CA THR A 393 17.42 -23.31 0.50
C THR A 393 15.94 -23.71 0.41
N ALA A 394 15.53 -24.35 -0.68
CA ALA A 394 14.15 -24.82 -0.84
C ALA A 394 13.83 -25.95 0.16
N ALA A 395 14.73 -26.94 0.29
CA ALA A 395 14.60 -28.03 1.27
C ALA A 395 14.55 -27.51 2.71
N ALA A 396 15.41 -26.56 3.07
CA ALA A 396 15.41 -25.94 4.40
C ALA A 396 14.09 -25.20 4.70
N ALA A 397 13.49 -24.55 3.70
CA ALA A 397 12.18 -23.92 3.85
C ALA A 397 11.07 -24.96 4.07
N ALA A 398 11.09 -26.07 3.32
CA ALA A 398 10.14 -27.17 3.49
C ALA A 398 10.27 -27.82 4.88
N ARG A 399 11.49 -28.12 5.36
CA ARG A 399 11.74 -28.64 6.72
C ARG A 399 11.18 -27.71 7.79
N ARG A 400 11.40 -26.41 7.66
CA ARG A 400 10.90 -25.41 8.62
C ARG A 400 9.37 -25.42 8.69
N LEU A 401 8.69 -25.49 7.54
CA LEU A 401 7.23 -25.59 7.48
C LEU A 401 6.74 -26.92 8.03
N GLY A 402 7.38 -28.05 7.67
CA GLY A 402 7.08 -29.40 8.19
C GLY A 402 7.27 -29.55 9.70
N GLY A 403 8.09 -28.68 10.32
CA GLY A 403 8.27 -28.62 11.78
C GLY A 403 7.12 -27.96 12.54
N LEU A 404 6.13 -27.37 11.87
CA LEU A 404 4.97 -26.74 12.51
C LEU A 404 4.01 -27.81 13.04
N LYS A 405 3.90 -27.92 14.36
CA LYS A 405 3.07 -28.95 15.04
C LYS A 405 1.56 -28.82 14.76
N SER A 406 1.09 -27.64 14.38
CA SER A 406 -0.30 -27.34 14.05
C SER A 406 -0.68 -27.68 12.61
N VAL A 407 0.29 -28.07 11.76
CA VAL A 407 0.08 -28.39 10.36
C VAL A 407 0.32 -29.88 10.13
N SER A 408 -0.70 -30.60 9.68
CA SER A 408 -0.60 -32.05 9.43
C SER A 408 -0.05 -32.39 8.06
N ARG A 409 -0.19 -31.50 7.09
CA ARG A 409 0.24 -31.73 5.70
C ARG A 409 0.54 -30.41 4.98
N ILE A 410 1.57 -30.43 4.14
CA ILE A 410 1.97 -29.30 3.30
C ILE A 410 1.94 -29.78 1.85
N LEU A 411 1.31 -28.99 0.97
CA LEU A 411 1.28 -29.23 -0.46
C LEU A 411 1.89 -28.01 -1.17
N TYR A 412 2.81 -28.27 -2.07
CA TYR A 412 3.43 -27.25 -2.91
C TYR A 412 2.62 -27.06 -4.19
N ALA A 413 2.28 -25.83 -4.54
CA ALA A 413 1.55 -25.49 -5.77
C ALA A 413 2.49 -25.56 -6.98
N VAL A 414 2.34 -26.59 -7.81
CA VAL A 414 3.23 -26.87 -8.96
C VAL A 414 3.28 -25.73 -9.97
N LYS A 415 2.15 -25.06 -10.19
CA LYS A 415 2.05 -23.85 -11.04
C LYS A 415 3.03 -22.74 -10.70
N SER A 416 3.58 -22.71 -9.48
CA SER A 416 4.54 -21.69 -9.06
C SER A 416 5.91 -21.92 -9.67
N ASN A 417 6.33 -23.19 -9.78
CA ASN A 417 7.56 -23.62 -10.44
C ASN A 417 7.55 -25.15 -10.54
N ASP A 418 7.54 -25.66 -11.75
CA ASP A 418 7.45 -27.09 -12.11
C ASP A 418 8.81 -27.77 -12.34
N HIS A 419 9.93 -27.10 -12.05
CA HIS A 419 11.26 -27.66 -12.27
C HIS A 419 11.46 -28.96 -11.46
N SER A 420 11.66 -30.09 -12.13
CA SER A 420 11.70 -31.43 -11.54
C SER A 420 12.71 -31.58 -10.38
N GLY A 421 13.88 -30.93 -10.47
CA GLY A 421 14.88 -30.92 -9.40
C GLY A 421 14.38 -30.18 -8.13
N LEU A 422 13.59 -29.12 -8.29
CA LEU A 422 12.96 -28.42 -7.16
C LEU A 422 11.89 -29.30 -6.53
N LEU A 423 11.00 -29.88 -7.34
CA LEU A 423 9.94 -30.77 -6.86
C LEU A 423 10.51 -31.97 -6.12
N SER A 424 11.57 -32.62 -6.66
CA SER A 424 12.24 -33.71 -5.99
C SER A 424 12.87 -33.33 -4.65
N ALA A 425 13.46 -32.13 -4.54
CA ALA A 425 14.01 -31.63 -3.29
C ALA A 425 12.92 -31.37 -2.24
N LEU A 426 11.76 -30.84 -2.64
CA LEU A 426 10.62 -30.63 -1.76
C LEU A 426 9.97 -31.96 -1.32
N TRP A 427 9.85 -32.91 -2.24
CA TRP A 427 9.34 -34.25 -1.94
C TRP A 427 10.21 -34.99 -0.92
N ALA A 428 11.53 -34.91 -1.04
CA ALA A 428 12.47 -35.51 -0.09
C ALA A 428 12.29 -35.00 1.35
N GLU A 429 11.67 -33.81 1.54
CA GLU A 429 11.34 -33.23 2.84
C GLU A 429 9.87 -33.48 3.27
N GLY A 430 9.15 -34.36 2.57
CA GLY A 430 7.78 -34.76 2.89
C GLY A 430 6.69 -33.77 2.44
N THR A 431 6.99 -32.88 1.50
CA THR A 431 6.00 -31.97 0.91
C THR A 431 5.29 -32.66 -0.25
N GLY A 432 3.95 -32.76 -0.21
CA GLY A 432 3.12 -33.20 -1.34
C GLY A 432 2.92 -32.09 -2.38
N PHE A 433 2.02 -32.30 -3.35
CA PHE A 433 1.85 -31.35 -4.46
C PHE A 433 0.38 -31.01 -4.70
N GLU A 434 0.12 -29.74 -5.00
CA GLU A 434 -1.16 -29.22 -5.49
C GLU A 434 -1.01 -28.91 -6.97
N CYS A 435 -1.90 -29.50 -7.80
CA CYS A 435 -1.88 -29.43 -9.24
C CYS A 435 -3.19 -28.86 -9.76
N VAL A 436 -3.15 -27.92 -10.71
CA VAL A 436 -4.35 -27.26 -11.26
C VAL A 436 -4.79 -27.85 -12.60
N SER A 437 -4.00 -28.74 -13.18
CA SER A 437 -4.32 -29.43 -14.43
C SER A 437 -3.90 -30.91 -14.39
N LEU A 438 -4.44 -31.72 -15.30
CA LEU A 438 -4.02 -33.11 -15.47
C LEU A 438 -2.56 -33.19 -15.92
N ASP A 439 -2.11 -32.27 -16.76
CA ASP A 439 -0.73 -32.24 -17.25
C ASP A 439 0.25 -32.05 -16.08
N GLU A 440 -0.09 -31.20 -15.10
CA GLU A 440 0.73 -31.05 -13.87
C GLU A 440 0.74 -32.33 -13.04
N LEU A 441 -0.41 -33.04 -12.91
CA LEU A 441 -0.49 -34.32 -12.20
C LEU A 441 0.41 -35.37 -12.84
N GLU A 442 0.27 -35.56 -14.15
CA GLU A 442 1.04 -36.52 -14.92
C GLU A 442 2.52 -36.16 -14.88
N TYR A 443 2.85 -34.87 -15.04
CA TYR A 443 4.22 -34.39 -14.97
C TYR A 443 4.89 -34.74 -13.63
N VAL A 444 4.21 -34.50 -12.51
CA VAL A 444 4.75 -34.80 -11.18
C VAL A 444 4.97 -36.30 -11.01
N LEU A 445 3.96 -37.12 -11.36
CA LEU A 445 4.08 -38.59 -11.25
C LEU A 445 5.20 -39.18 -12.11
N GLU A 446 5.46 -38.60 -13.28
CA GLU A 446 6.52 -39.05 -14.20
C GLU A 446 7.92 -38.57 -13.79
N ASN A 447 8.02 -37.35 -13.23
CA ASN A 447 9.31 -36.67 -13.04
C ASN A 447 9.79 -36.61 -11.58
N VAL A 448 8.93 -36.97 -10.60
CA VAL A 448 9.31 -37.00 -9.18
C VAL A 448 9.22 -38.43 -8.64
N PRO A 449 10.33 -39.17 -8.60
CA PRO A 449 10.31 -40.57 -8.17
C PRO A 449 9.79 -40.76 -6.76
N GLY A 450 8.88 -41.72 -6.59
CA GLY A 450 8.33 -42.11 -5.28
C GLY A 450 7.10 -41.32 -4.83
N VAL A 451 6.65 -40.36 -5.59
CA VAL A 451 5.34 -39.68 -5.35
C VAL A 451 4.23 -40.65 -5.75
N ALA A 452 3.23 -40.75 -4.86
CA ALA A 452 2.04 -41.56 -5.11
C ALA A 452 0.81 -40.63 -5.31
N PRO A 453 -0.28 -41.10 -5.96
CA PRO A 453 -1.47 -40.31 -6.19
C PRO A 453 -2.08 -39.69 -4.92
N GLU A 454 -2.01 -40.39 -3.79
CA GLU A 454 -2.45 -39.91 -2.47
C GLU A 454 -1.67 -38.69 -1.93
N ASP A 455 -0.48 -38.41 -2.51
CA ASP A 455 0.34 -37.26 -2.16
C ASP A 455 0.00 -36.01 -2.97
N LEU A 456 -0.92 -36.17 -3.92
CA LEU A 456 -1.37 -35.12 -4.81
C LEU A 456 -2.76 -34.60 -4.42
N LEU A 457 -2.99 -33.34 -4.74
CA LEU A 457 -4.29 -32.67 -4.66
C LEU A 457 -4.59 -32.00 -6.00
N PHE A 458 -5.66 -32.41 -6.65
CA PHE A 458 -6.13 -31.77 -7.87
C PHE A 458 -7.08 -30.61 -7.53
N THR A 459 -6.72 -29.40 -7.92
CA THR A 459 -7.48 -28.18 -7.64
C THR A 459 -7.82 -27.42 -8.93
N PRO A 460 -8.60 -28.02 -9.82
CA PRO A 460 -8.89 -27.44 -11.13
C PRO A 460 -9.86 -26.27 -11.00
N ASN A 461 -9.85 -25.39 -12.03
CA ASN A 461 -10.87 -24.36 -12.23
C ASN A 461 -11.63 -24.67 -13.51
N PHE A 462 -12.94 -24.87 -13.42
CA PHE A 462 -13.82 -25.16 -14.58
C PHE A 462 -13.37 -26.37 -15.43
N ALA A 463 -12.82 -27.38 -14.78
CA ALA A 463 -12.42 -28.60 -15.50
C ALA A 463 -13.61 -29.35 -16.07
N PRO A 464 -13.48 -29.96 -17.25
CA PRO A 464 -14.50 -30.86 -17.80
C PRO A 464 -14.61 -32.14 -16.97
N ARG A 465 -15.75 -32.81 -17.05
CA ARG A 465 -16.04 -34.06 -16.34
C ARG A 465 -14.90 -35.11 -16.49
N ALA A 466 -14.39 -35.26 -17.70
CA ALA A 466 -13.35 -36.25 -17.99
C ALA A 466 -12.06 -36.05 -17.19
N GLU A 467 -11.72 -34.81 -16.83
CA GLU A 467 -10.53 -34.53 -16.01
C GLU A 467 -10.74 -34.96 -14.56
N TYR A 468 -11.94 -34.71 -14.01
CA TYR A 468 -12.30 -35.22 -12.68
C TYR A 468 -12.32 -36.74 -12.65
N GLU A 469 -12.92 -37.39 -13.65
CA GLU A 469 -12.94 -38.85 -13.78
C GLU A 469 -11.53 -39.43 -13.84
N LYS A 470 -10.64 -38.82 -14.61
CA LYS A 470 -9.26 -39.27 -14.75
C LYS A 470 -8.48 -39.10 -13.45
N ALA A 471 -8.54 -37.92 -12.82
CA ALA A 471 -7.84 -37.66 -11.55
C ALA A 471 -8.31 -38.60 -10.43
N MET A 472 -9.64 -38.80 -10.30
CA MET A 472 -10.21 -39.72 -9.31
C MET A 472 -9.87 -41.18 -9.64
N GLY A 473 -9.85 -41.55 -10.94
CA GLY A 473 -9.44 -42.86 -11.39
C GLY A 473 -7.96 -43.17 -11.10
N MET A 474 -7.12 -42.15 -11.02
CA MET A 474 -5.71 -42.25 -10.59
C MET A 474 -5.58 -42.36 -9.04
N GLY A 475 -6.64 -42.14 -8.26
CA GLY A 475 -6.59 -42.13 -6.81
C GLY A 475 -6.14 -40.79 -6.23
N VAL A 476 -6.12 -39.72 -7.02
CA VAL A 476 -5.77 -38.37 -6.59
C VAL A 476 -6.94 -37.73 -5.83
N ARG A 477 -6.65 -36.99 -4.75
CA ARG A 477 -7.65 -36.19 -4.05
C ARG A 477 -8.08 -35.01 -4.91
N VAL A 478 -9.38 -34.69 -4.87
CA VAL A 478 -9.95 -33.68 -5.78
C VAL A 478 -10.61 -32.57 -4.98
N THR A 479 -10.38 -31.34 -5.39
CA THR A 479 -11.09 -30.16 -4.91
C THR A 479 -12.14 -29.74 -5.95
N VAL A 480 -13.35 -29.42 -5.49
CA VAL A 480 -14.40 -28.84 -6.31
C VAL A 480 -14.55 -27.36 -5.93
N ASP A 481 -14.47 -26.51 -6.92
CA ASP A 481 -14.51 -25.05 -6.76
C ASP A 481 -15.88 -24.43 -7.12
N ASN A 482 -16.84 -25.24 -7.59
CA ASN A 482 -18.15 -24.78 -8.03
C ASN A 482 -19.24 -25.82 -7.71
N SER A 483 -20.31 -25.41 -7.02
CA SER A 483 -21.44 -26.27 -6.65
C SER A 483 -22.15 -26.87 -7.86
N TRP A 484 -22.17 -26.15 -9.00
CA TRP A 484 -22.74 -26.64 -10.25
C TRP A 484 -22.11 -27.97 -10.72
N VAL A 485 -20.81 -28.15 -10.51
CA VAL A 485 -20.11 -29.41 -10.87
C VAL A 485 -20.69 -30.60 -10.14
N ILE A 486 -20.96 -30.47 -8.84
CA ILE A 486 -21.56 -31.53 -8.02
C ILE A 486 -23.00 -31.79 -8.46
N GLN A 487 -23.78 -30.72 -8.68
CA GLN A 487 -25.18 -30.82 -9.12
C GLN A 487 -25.29 -31.45 -10.51
N ARG A 488 -24.38 -31.18 -11.40
CA ARG A 488 -24.39 -31.67 -12.78
C ARG A 488 -23.93 -33.11 -12.91
N TRP A 489 -22.99 -33.55 -12.05
CA TRP A 489 -22.39 -34.88 -12.10
C TRP A 489 -22.45 -35.60 -10.73
N PRO A 490 -23.62 -35.75 -10.11
CA PRO A 490 -23.71 -36.30 -8.75
C PRO A 490 -23.27 -37.78 -8.67
N ASP A 491 -23.37 -38.52 -9.77
CA ASP A 491 -22.91 -39.89 -9.89
C ASP A 491 -21.38 -40.01 -9.74
N LEU A 492 -20.64 -39.02 -10.19
CA LEU A 492 -19.19 -38.99 -10.12
C LEU A 492 -18.68 -38.84 -8.65
N PHE A 493 -19.33 -38.01 -7.86
CA PHE A 493 -18.87 -37.67 -6.52
C PHE A 493 -19.54 -38.46 -5.39
N ARG A 494 -20.56 -39.28 -5.72
CA ARG A 494 -21.29 -40.07 -4.71
C ARG A 494 -20.38 -41.07 -4.02
N GLY A 495 -20.26 -40.94 -2.70
CA GLY A 495 -19.42 -41.83 -1.89
C GLY A 495 -17.92 -41.55 -1.97
N GLN A 496 -17.55 -40.48 -2.63
CA GLN A 496 -16.14 -40.03 -2.70
C GLN A 496 -15.86 -38.97 -1.64
N GLU A 497 -14.64 -38.96 -1.14
CA GLU A 497 -14.11 -37.87 -0.31
C GLU A 497 -13.54 -36.79 -1.21
N ILE A 498 -14.11 -35.59 -1.12
CA ILE A 498 -13.70 -34.44 -1.91
C ILE A 498 -13.46 -33.23 -1.02
N PHE A 499 -12.62 -32.30 -1.48
CA PHE A 499 -12.47 -30.98 -0.88
C PHE A 499 -13.37 -29.98 -1.58
N LEU A 500 -13.91 -29.02 -0.81
CA LEU A 500 -14.66 -27.89 -1.36
C LEU A 500 -13.81 -26.62 -1.21
N ARG A 501 -13.65 -25.89 -2.29
CA ARG A 501 -13.07 -24.56 -2.24
C ARG A 501 -14.16 -23.55 -1.91
N LEU A 502 -14.07 -22.89 -0.77
CA LEU A 502 -15.01 -21.87 -0.35
C LEU A 502 -14.52 -20.48 -0.75
N ASP A 503 -15.45 -19.67 -1.22
CA ASP A 503 -15.24 -18.22 -1.34
C ASP A 503 -15.78 -17.55 -0.07
N LEU A 504 -14.88 -16.91 0.68
CA LEU A 504 -15.21 -16.17 1.90
C LEU A 504 -15.66 -14.73 1.61
N GLU A 505 -15.83 -14.38 0.32
CA GLU A 505 -16.26 -13.05 -0.15
C GLU A 505 -15.32 -11.88 0.25
N THR A 506 -14.18 -12.19 0.85
CA THR A 506 -13.14 -11.25 1.23
C THR A 506 -11.88 -11.50 0.40
N GLY A 507 -11.69 -10.73 -0.65
CA GLY A 507 -10.53 -10.86 -1.54
C GLY A 507 -9.46 -9.83 -1.24
N TYR A 508 -8.23 -10.29 -1.00
CA TYR A 508 -7.04 -9.45 -0.96
C TYR A 508 -6.07 -9.87 -2.06
N GLY A 509 -5.52 -8.91 -2.80
CA GLY A 509 -4.50 -9.14 -3.82
C GLY A 509 -3.70 -7.88 -4.09
N HIS A 510 -2.44 -8.02 -4.51
CA HIS A 510 -1.57 -6.89 -4.86
C HIS A 510 -2.12 -6.05 -6.03
N HIS A 511 -3.07 -6.60 -6.78
CA HIS A 511 -3.70 -5.99 -7.93
C HIS A 511 -5.09 -6.56 -8.12
N ASN A 512 -6.07 -5.74 -8.56
CA ASN A 512 -7.46 -6.18 -8.77
C ASN A 512 -7.60 -7.41 -9.69
N LYS A 513 -6.66 -7.63 -10.62
CA LYS A 513 -6.67 -8.79 -11.53
C LYS A 513 -6.17 -10.10 -10.91
N VAL A 514 -5.60 -10.07 -9.71
CA VAL A 514 -5.10 -11.27 -9.00
C VAL A 514 -5.89 -11.58 -7.72
N ILE A 515 -7.04 -10.95 -7.55
CA ILE A 515 -7.98 -11.26 -6.48
C ILE A 515 -8.69 -12.57 -6.84
N THR A 516 -8.61 -13.56 -5.94
CA THR A 516 -9.17 -14.92 -6.14
C THR A 516 -10.36 -15.22 -5.23
N SER A 517 -10.94 -14.19 -4.60
CA SER A 517 -12.13 -14.26 -3.73
C SER A 517 -12.92 -12.95 -3.81
N GLY A 518 -14.23 -12.98 -3.63
CA GLY A 518 -15.13 -11.82 -3.66
C GLY A 518 -16.24 -11.97 -4.71
N ALA A 519 -17.24 -11.09 -4.68
CA ALA A 519 -18.47 -11.18 -5.48
C ALA A 519 -18.23 -11.32 -7.00
N ASP A 520 -17.12 -10.77 -7.52
CA ASP A 520 -16.72 -10.88 -8.93
C ASP A 520 -15.67 -11.99 -9.19
N SER A 521 -15.34 -12.80 -8.18
CA SER A 521 -14.37 -13.89 -8.32
C SER A 521 -15.02 -15.08 -9.03
N LYS A 522 -14.26 -15.66 -9.95
CA LYS A 522 -14.64 -16.93 -10.58
C LYS A 522 -14.27 -18.16 -9.74
N PHE A 523 -13.66 -17.99 -8.58
CA PHE A 523 -13.09 -19.06 -7.77
C PHE A 523 -13.89 -19.28 -6.50
N GLY A 524 -14.18 -20.55 -6.21
CA GLY A 524 -14.77 -20.98 -4.96
C GLY A 524 -16.29 -20.94 -4.93
N ILE A 525 -16.85 -21.67 -3.99
CA ILE A 525 -18.30 -21.76 -3.73
C ILE A 525 -18.63 -20.73 -2.65
N SER A 526 -19.54 -19.79 -2.96
CA SER A 526 -20.05 -18.83 -1.97
C SER A 526 -20.72 -19.56 -0.81
N LEU A 527 -20.59 -19.02 0.40
CA LEU A 527 -21.21 -19.58 1.61
C LEU A 527 -22.74 -19.69 1.48
N GLU A 528 -23.38 -18.81 0.72
CA GLU A 528 -24.82 -18.85 0.44
C GLU A 528 -25.25 -20.09 -0.36
N HIS A 529 -24.34 -20.72 -1.09
CA HIS A 529 -24.60 -21.89 -1.94
C HIS A 529 -24.20 -23.23 -1.30
N LEU A 530 -23.87 -23.24 0.00
CA LEU A 530 -23.52 -24.45 0.75
C LEU A 530 -24.72 -25.17 1.40
N GLY A 531 -25.92 -24.60 1.32
CA GLY A 531 -27.15 -25.12 1.92
C GLY A 531 -27.90 -26.11 1.06
#